data_3bc360fca4defd5b8cffe86c50b08a7c
#
_entry.id   3bc360fca4defd5b8cffe86c50b08a7c
#
_cell.length_a   1.000
_cell.length_b   1.000
_cell.length_c   1.000
_cell.angle_alpha   90.00
_cell.angle_beta   90.00
_cell.angle_gamma   90.00
#
_symmetry.space_group_name_H-M   'P 1'
#
loop_
_entity.id
_entity.type
_entity.pdbx_description
1 polymer ?
#
loop_
_entity_poly.entity_id
_entity_poly.type
_entity_poly.pdbx_seq_one_letter_code
_entity_poly.pdbx_strand_id
1 'polypeptide(L)'
;MPQWIIFLILAIVAAIPLRFVYATNMDIGFFELVLQLFIVINLALMLFNLLPIPPLDGSAVLFAFLPPQTAWTLRPLLAQYGVLILILLIFPIFGGRSLLSTAYDIILFPLYGLLVGV
;
A
#
# COMPACT_ATOMS: atom_id res chain seq x y z
N MET A 1 -6.28 -7.34 -14.25
CA MET A 1 -5.48 -7.57 -13.04
C MET A 1 -5.61 -6.36 -12.11
N PRO A 2 -5.88 -6.58 -10.81
CA PRO A 2 -5.93 -5.46 -9.87
C PRO A 2 -4.59 -4.72 -9.80
N GLN A 3 -4.64 -3.40 -9.65
CA GLN A 3 -3.44 -2.56 -9.64
C GLN A 3 -2.50 -2.88 -8.47
N TRP A 4 -3.05 -3.27 -7.32
CA TRP A 4 -2.21 -3.58 -6.17
C TRP A 4 -1.26 -4.76 -6.43
N ILE A 5 -1.68 -5.73 -7.25
CA ILE A 5 -0.84 -6.85 -7.63
C ILE A 5 0.34 -6.37 -8.48
N ILE A 6 0.10 -5.44 -9.40
CA ILE A 6 1.15 -4.86 -10.24
C ILE A 6 2.19 -4.15 -9.36
N PHE A 7 1.76 -3.35 -8.41
CA PHE A 7 2.66 -2.64 -7.50
C PHE A 7 3.46 -3.62 -6.63
N LEU A 8 2.83 -4.70 -6.17
CA LEU A 8 3.51 -5.72 -5.39
C LEU A 8 4.59 -6.42 -6.23
N ILE A 9 4.26 -6.80 -7.47
CA ILE A 9 5.20 -7.44 -8.38
C ILE A 9 6.39 -6.53 -8.66
N LEU A 10 6.15 -5.24 -8.92
CA LEU A 10 7.22 -4.28 -9.17
C LEU A 10 8.14 -4.13 -7.94
N ALA A 11 7.58 -4.11 -6.75
CA ALA A 11 8.36 -4.05 -5.52
C ALA A 11 9.21 -5.31 -5.34
N ILE A 12 8.67 -6.48 -5.59
CA ILE A 12 9.40 -7.75 -5.48
C ILE A 12 10.55 -7.81 -6.49
N VAL A 13 10.30 -7.41 -7.73
CA VAL A 13 11.34 -7.42 -8.78
C VAL A 13 12.47 -6.46 -8.41
N ALA A 14 12.16 -5.26 -7.91
CA ALA A 14 13.17 -4.30 -7.48
C ALA A 14 13.91 -4.76 -6.21
N ALA A 15 13.29 -5.59 -5.37
CA ALA A 15 13.92 -6.10 -4.16
C ALA A 15 15.03 -7.11 -4.45
N ILE A 16 14.98 -7.80 -5.60
CA ILE A 16 15.97 -8.81 -5.95
C ILE A 16 17.39 -8.23 -6.02
N PRO A 17 17.67 -7.17 -6.83
CA PRO A 17 18.99 -6.57 -6.85
C PRO A 17 19.39 -5.96 -5.51
N LEU A 18 18.44 -5.39 -4.77
CA LEU A 18 18.74 -4.79 -3.49
C LEU A 18 19.14 -5.83 -2.44
N ARG A 19 18.49 -7.00 -2.43
CA ARG A 19 18.92 -8.12 -1.59
C ARG A 19 20.35 -8.56 -1.90
N PHE A 20 20.69 -8.62 -3.17
CA PHE A 20 22.03 -8.95 -3.61
C PHE A 20 23.05 -7.94 -3.11
N VAL A 21 22.76 -6.64 -3.23
CA VAL A 21 23.61 -5.55 -2.73
C VAL A 21 23.84 -5.68 -1.23
N TYR A 22 22.79 -5.92 -0.45
CA TYR A 22 22.92 -6.07 1.01
C TYR A 22 23.70 -7.34 1.38
N ALA A 23 23.46 -8.44 0.66
CA ALA A 23 24.13 -9.71 0.95
C ALA A 23 25.63 -9.67 0.66
N THR A 24 26.06 -8.90 -0.34
CA THR A 24 27.45 -8.79 -0.76
C THR A 24 28.14 -7.57 -0.22
N ASN A 25 27.46 -6.72 0.54
CA ASN A 25 27.95 -5.43 1.04
C ASN A 25 28.51 -4.52 -0.07
N MET A 26 27.93 -4.64 -1.27
CA MET A 26 28.28 -3.73 -2.36
C MET A 26 27.75 -2.32 -2.09
N ASP A 27 28.54 -1.34 -2.42
CA ASP A 27 28.12 0.06 -2.38
C ASP A 27 27.86 0.54 -3.81
N ILE A 28 26.59 0.66 -4.17
CA ILE A 28 26.17 1.19 -5.47
C ILE A 28 25.66 2.62 -5.38
N GLY A 29 25.76 3.25 -4.18
CA GLY A 29 25.49 4.67 -3.97
C GLY A 29 24.07 5.08 -4.32
N PHE A 30 23.95 5.96 -5.31
CA PHE A 30 22.66 6.52 -5.72
C PHE A 30 21.67 5.46 -6.19
N PHE A 31 22.14 4.41 -6.86
CA PHE A 31 21.26 3.34 -7.33
C PHE A 31 20.58 2.58 -6.19
N GLU A 32 21.29 2.42 -5.07
CA GLU A 32 20.70 1.81 -3.87
C GLU A 32 19.52 2.64 -3.37
N LEU A 33 19.70 3.96 -3.28
CA LEU A 33 18.64 4.87 -2.88
C LEU A 33 17.43 4.80 -3.84
N VAL A 34 17.68 4.78 -5.15
CA VAL A 34 16.63 4.65 -6.16
C VAL A 34 15.84 3.36 -5.98
N LEU A 35 16.52 2.23 -5.77
CA LEU A 35 15.87 0.94 -5.54
C LEU A 35 15.03 0.96 -4.27
N GLN A 36 15.55 1.52 -3.18
CA GLN A 36 14.82 1.64 -1.92
C GLN A 36 13.54 2.45 -2.10
N LEU A 37 13.64 3.62 -2.73
CA LEU A 37 12.49 4.48 -2.98
C LEU A 37 11.47 3.81 -3.90
N PHE A 38 11.92 3.13 -4.93
CA PHE A 38 11.04 2.41 -5.86
C PHE A 38 10.23 1.35 -5.12
N ILE A 39 10.86 0.57 -4.25
CA ILE A 39 10.19 -0.47 -3.47
C ILE A 39 9.17 0.17 -2.51
N VAL A 40 9.57 1.18 -1.76
CA VAL A 40 8.70 1.84 -0.78
C VAL A 40 7.49 2.47 -1.46
N ILE A 41 7.70 3.17 -2.57
CA ILE A 41 6.59 3.80 -3.31
C ILE A 41 5.61 2.75 -3.84
N ASN A 42 6.12 1.65 -4.41
CA ASN A 42 5.24 0.60 -4.94
C ASN A 42 4.47 -0.11 -3.82
N LEU A 43 5.09 -0.37 -2.68
CA LEU A 43 4.40 -0.95 -1.52
C LEU A 43 3.36 0.01 -0.96
N ALA A 44 3.67 1.30 -0.89
CA ALA A 44 2.71 2.31 -0.45
C ALA A 44 1.51 2.40 -1.38
N LEU A 45 1.74 2.37 -2.69
CA LEU A 45 0.66 2.36 -3.68
C LEU A 45 -0.19 1.09 -3.59
N MET A 46 0.44 -0.05 -3.33
CA MET A 46 -0.27 -1.30 -3.10
C MET A 46 -1.22 -1.18 -1.90
N LEU A 47 -0.71 -0.71 -0.76
CA LEU A 47 -1.53 -0.54 0.44
C LEU A 47 -2.65 0.46 0.22
N PHE A 48 -2.36 1.58 -0.46
CA PHE A 48 -3.37 2.58 -0.77
C PHE A 48 -4.51 1.99 -1.60
N ASN A 49 -4.17 1.20 -2.63
CA ASN A 49 -5.17 0.58 -3.50
C ASN A 49 -5.96 -0.54 -2.80
N LEU A 50 -5.44 -1.10 -1.71
CA LEU A 50 -6.16 -2.12 -0.93
C LEU A 50 -7.16 -1.52 0.06
N LEU A 51 -7.20 -0.21 0.24
CA LEU A 51 -8.21 0.41 1.09
C LEU A 51 -9.62 0.06 0.59
N PRO A 52 -10.54 -0.31 1.50
CA PRO A 52 -11.87 -0.78 1.11
C PRO A 52 -12.83 0.35 0.76
N ILE A 53 -12.38 1.29 -0.05
CA ILE A 53 -13.12 2.52 -0.41
C ILE A 53 -13.05 2.70 -1.92
N PRO A 54 -14.21 2.82 -2.62
CA PRO A 54 -14.20 3.17 -4.04
C PRO A 54 -13.53 4.53 -4.28
N PRO A 55 -12.79 4.72 -5.37
CA PRO A 55 -12.61 3.82 -6.51
C PRO A 55 -11.46 2.81 -6.37
N LEU A 56 -10.94 2.58 -5.16
CA LEU A 56 -9.77 1.74 -4.95
C LEU A 56 -10.10 0.24 -5.05
N ASP A 57 -9.10 -0.58 -5.36
CA ASP A 57 -9.29 -2.02 -5.57
C ASP A 57 -9.79 -2.74 -4.32
N GLY A 58 -9.46 -2.25 -3.12
CA GLY A 58 -9.91 -2.84 -1.87
C GLY A 58 -11.42 -2.84 -1.71
N SER A 59 -12.14 -1.92 -2.35
CA SER A 59 -13.60 -1.92 -2.32
C SER A 59 -14.19 -3.16 -2.98
N ALA A 60 -13.60 -3.63 -4.07
CA ALA A 60 -14.03 -4.85 -4.73
C ALA A 60 -13.84 -6.08 -3.83
N VAL A 61 -12.73 -6.14 -3.11
CA VAL A 61 -12.47 -7.21 -2.14
C VAL A 61 -13.49 -7.16 -1.00
N LEU A 62 -13.75 -5.97 -0.47
CA LEU A 62 -14.74 -5.78 0.59
C LEU A 62 -16.13 -6.29 0.16
N PHE A 63 -16.59 -5.86 -1.01
CA PHE A 63 -17.91 -6.24 -1.49
C PHE A 63 -18.01 -7.73 -1.84
N ALA A 64 -16.90 -8.38 -2.19
CA ALA A 64 -16.87 -9.81 -2.45
C ALA A 64 -17.12 -10.63 -1.17
N PHE A 65 -16.72 -10.11 0.00
CA PHE A 65 -16.92 -10.79 1.28
C PHE A 65 -18.21 -10.43 1.99
N LEU A 66 -18.92 -9.40 1.54
CA LEU A 66 -20.17 -8.99 2.16
C LEU A 66 -21.37 -9.74 1.58
N PRO A 67 -22.43 -9.98 2.39
CA PRO A 67 -23.69 -10.48 1.86
C PRO A 67 -24.24 -9.52 0.79
N PRO A 68 -24.96 -10.02 -0.24
CA PRO A 68 -25.45 -9.17 -1.33
C PRO A 68 -26.31 -7.99 -0.86
N GLN A 69 -27.15 -8.19 0.16
CA GLN A 69 -27.98 -7.13 0.71
C GLN A 69 -27.17 -6.03 1.37
N THR A 70 -26.15 -6.41 2.14
CA THR A 70 -25.24 -5.44 2.78
C THR A 70 -24.43 -4.69 1.75
N ALA A 71 -23.92 -5.38 0.72
CA ALA A 71 -23.19 -4.73 -0.37
C ALA A 71 -24.07 -3.72 -1.12
N TRP A 72 -25.33 -4.06 -1.37
CA TRP A 72 -26.28 -3.16 -2.01
C TRP A 72 -26.49 -1.86 -1.21
N THR A 73 -26.57 -1.98 0.11
CA THR A 73 -26.77 -0.83 1.00
C THR A 73 -25.51 0.02 1.12
N LEU A 74 -24.33 -0.61 1.27
CA LEU A 74 -23.07 0.10 1.47
C LEU A 74 -22.50 0.72 0.21
N ARG A 75 -22.72 0.10 -0.96
CA ARG A 75 -22.10 0.56 -2.21
C ARG A 75 -22.44 2.03 -2.53
N PRO A 76 -23.72 2.47 -2.48
CA PRO A 76 -24.01 3.88 -2.72
C PRO A 76 -23.41 4.81 -1.66
N LEU A 77 -23.41 4.40 -0.39
CA LEU A 77 -22.85 5.19 0.70
C LEU A 77 -21.35 5.39 0.53
N LEU A 78 -20.61 4.32 0.24
CA LEU A 78 -19.17 4.40 0.02
C LEU A 78 -18.85 5.17 -1.26
N ALA A 79 -19.65 5.05 -2.31
CA ALA A 79 -19.45 5.83 -3.53
C ALA A 79 -19.65 7.31 -3.27
N GLN A 80 -20.61 7.68 -2.43
CA GLN A 80 -20.92 9.08 -2.12
C GLN A 80 -19.89 9.69 -1.16
N TYR A 81 -19.51 8.97 -0.11
CA TYR A 81 -18.65 9.47 0.95
C TYR A 81 -17.21 8.98 0.89
N GLY A 82 -16.88 8.13 -0.09
CA GLY A 82 -15.55 7.51 -0.17
C GLY A 82 -14.41 8.52 -0.27
N VAL A 83 -14.56 9.55 -1.09
CA VAL A 83 -13.54 10.60 -1.24
C VAL A 83 -13.36 11.36 0.08
N LEU A 84 -14.46 11.66 0.78
CA LEU A 84 -14.38 12.32 2.09
C LEU A 84 -13.65 11.46 3.10
N ILE A 85 -13.93 10.15 3.13
CA ILE A 85 -13.25 9.22 4.02
C ILE A 85 -11.76 9.16 3.69
N LEU A 86 -11.39 9.13 2.40
CA LEU A 86 -9.99 9.15 1.98
C LEU A 86 -9.28 10.42 2.44
N ILE A 87 -9.93 11.56 2.32
CA ILE A 87 -9.37 12.84 2.80
C ILE A 87 -9.11 12.77 4.30
N LEU A 88 -10.07 12.24 5.07
CA LEU A 88 -9.91 12.11 6.53
C LEU A 88 -8.79 11.13 6.91
N LEU A 89 -8.55 10.10 6.08
CA LEU A 89 -7.46 9.15 6.32
C LEU A 89 -6.09 9.75 6.04
N ILE A 90 -5.99 10.63 5.05
CA ILE A 90 -4.73 11.23 4.63
C ILE A 90 -4.32 12.36 5.56
N PHE A 91 -5.27 13.19 6.02
CA PHE A 91 -4.95 14.32 6.88
C PHE A 91 -4.61 13.88 8.31
N PRO A 92 -3.63 14.54 8.96
CA PRO A 92 -3.28 14.23 10.35
C PRO A 92 -4.37 14.70 11.30
N ILE A 93 -5.11 13.77 11.88
CA ILE A 93 -6.22 14.06 12.78
C ILE A 93 -5.82 13.79 14.23
N PHE A 94 -5.06 12.72 14.49
CA PHE A 94 -4.71 12.26 15.83
C PHE A 94 -3.22 12.49 16.10
N GLY A 95 -2.88 13.44 16.96
CA GLY A 95 -1.52 13.65 17.40
C GLY A 95 -0.53 14.01 16.30
N GLY A 96 -0.99 14.66 15.23
CA GLY A 96 -0.15 15.03 14.10
C GLY A 96 0.16 13.90 13.12
N ARG A 97 -0.48 12.74 13.29
CA ARG A 97 -0.32 11.60 12.38
C ARG A 97 -1.67 11.25 11.75
N SER A 98 -1.65 10.92 10.44
CA SER A 98 -2.82 10.38 9.77
C SER A 98 -2.99 8.90 10.10
N LEU A 99 -4.23 8.40 9.96
CA LEU A 99 -4.48 6.96 10.07
C LEU A 99 -3.70 6.19 9.02
N LEU A 100 -3.54 6.76 7.83
CA LEU A 100 -2.80 6.15 6.74
C LEU A 100 -1.31 6.02 7.09
N SER A 101 -0.70 7.03 7.71
CA SER A 101 0.71 6.94 8.10
C SER A 101 0.92 5.93 9.22
N THR A 102 -0.04 5.76 10.12
CA THR A 102 0.02 4.72 11.15
C THR A 102 -0.03 3.32 10.52
N ALA A 103 -0.94 3.11 9.57
CA ALA A 103 -1.02 1.85 8.83
C ALA A 103 0.27 1.58 8.05
N TYR A 104 0.86 2.62 7.46
CA TYR A 104 2.14 2.54 6.78
C TYR A 104 3.22 1.98 7.72
N ASP A 105 3.36 2.54 8.91
CA ASP A 105 4.37 2.10 9.86
C ASP A 105 4.16 0.65 10.32
N ILE A 106 2.91 0.26 10.54
CA ILE A 106 2.59 -1.07 11.06
C ILE A 106 2.77 -2.15 10.01
N ILE A 107 2.39 -1.88 8.76
CA ILE A 107 2.31 -2.90 7.70
C ILE A 107 3.51 -2.82 6.76
N LEU A 108 3.84 -1.63 6.30
CA LEU A 108 4.83 -1.44 5.23
C LEU A 108 6.24 -1.70 5.69
N PHE A 109 6.60 -1.24 6.89
CA PHE A 109 7.93 -1.41 7.43
C PHE A 109 8.35 -2.87 7.55
N PRO A 110 7.53 -3.75 8.20
CA PRO A 110 7.85 -5.17 8.23
C PRO A 110 7.88 -5.82 6.85
N LEU A 111 6.97 -5.42 5.96
CA LEU A 111 6.92 -5.95 4.60
C LEU A 111 8.16 -5.57 3.80
N TYR A 112 8.59 -4.32 3.91
CA TYR A 112 9.83 -3.86 3.27
C TYR A 112 11.03 -4.68 3.76
N GLY A 113 11.17 -4.85 5.07
CA GLY A 113 12.25 -5.64 5.65
C GLY A 113 12.25 -7.07 5.16
N LEU A 114 11.08 -7.68 5.06
CA LEU A 114 10.94 -9.04 4.53
C LEU A 114 11.41 -9.14 3.08
N LEU A 115 11.05 -8.18 2.23
CA LEU A 115 11.40 -8.19 0.82
C LEU A 115 12.89 -7.98 0.58
N VAL A 116 13.52 -7.07 1.32
CA VAL A 116 14.93 -6.72 1.09
C VAL A 116 15.88 -7.51 1.98
N GLY A 117 15.38 -8.30 2.93
CA GLY A 117 16.20 -9.15 3.77
C GLY A 117 16.91 -8.42 4.92
N VAL A 118 16.29 -7.37 5.44
CA VAL A 118 16.86 -6.56 6.54
C VAL A 118 16.10 -6.76 7.83
#